data_a2a7f7910358422df6c822cdbdae9eb6
#
_entry.id   a2a7f7910358422df6c822cdbdae9eb6
#
_cell.length_a   1.000
_cell.length_b   1.000
_cell.length_c   1.000
_cell.angle_alpha   90.00
_cell.angle_beta   90.00
_cell.angle_gamma   90.00
#
_symmetry.space_group_name_H-M   'P 1'
#
loop_
_entity.id
_entity.type
_entity.pdbx_description
1 polymer ?
#
loop_
_entity_poly.entity_id
_entity_poly.type
_entity_poly.pdbx_seq_one_letter_code
_entity_poly.pdbx_strand_id
1 'polypeptide(L)'
;MEYTEFGKTQLRVSRMCLGTWGIGGAGWDSYSDESRMDAIKPAVDCGINFIDTAPAYNGGRAEQYIGEVVHKLGVRKEVILATKCGNEFINGKYVRCGSADKIMRECEESLRNLKTDYIDVYLVHWPDPNVPMEETMDAINTLKKQGKILHIGVSNFTKEQMEEAEKYCAIEAYQPQYSMVDRKWADPVGLCSGNGSYDLWNTRRRHFNRKIQRTQGIWCG
;
A
#
# COMPACT_ATOMS: atom_id res chain seq x y z
N MET A 1 20.47 4.80 -4.47
CA MET A 1 19.05 4.59 -4.82
C MET A 1 18.64 5.54 -5.94
N GLU A 2 17.91 5.06 -6.93
CA GLU A 2 17.30 5.91 -7.96
C GLU A 2 15.92 6.36 -7.49
N TYR A 3 15.54 7.59 -7.86
CA TYR A 3 14.25 8.20 -7.51
C TYR A 3 13.51 8.64 -8.77
N THR A 4 12.19 8.68 -8.69
CA THR A 4 11.30 9.16 -9.76
C THR A 4 10.16 9.99 -9.17
N GLU A 5 9.53 10.81 -9.98
CA GLU A 5 8.27 11.44 -9.61
C GLU A 5 7.13 10.41 -9.64
N PHE A 6 6.28 10.44 -8.65
CA PHE A 6 5.14 9.54 -8.54
C PHE A 6 3.90 10.14 -9.19
N GLY A 7 3.78 9.93 -10.49
CA GLY A 7 2.69 10.47 -11.29
C GLY A 7 2.54 12.00 -11.16
N LYS A 8 1.32 12.46 -10.91
CA LYS A 8 0.97 13.89 -10.74
C LYS A 8 1.03 14.36 -9.28
N THR A 9 1.47 13.50 -8.36
CA THR A 9 1.45 13.79 -6.92
C THR A 9 2.55 14.75 -6.46
N GLN A 10 3.56 15.02 -7.29
CA GLN A 10 4.80 15.73 -6.92
C GLN A 10 5.65 15.01 -5.86
N LEU A 11 5.27 13.81 -5.45
CA LEU A 11 6.08 12.99 -4.54
C LEU A 11 7.28 12.43 -5.27
N ARG A 12 8.47 12.60 -4.70
CA ARG A 12 9.71 12.00 -5.20
C ARG A 12 9.95 10.68 -4.46
N VAL A 13 9.64 9.57 -5.11
CA VAL A 13 9.73 8.22 -4.54
C VAL A 13 10.98 7.49 -5.02
N SER A 14 11.53 6.61 -4.18
CA SER A 14 12.52 5.62 -4.63
C SER A 14 11.86 4.65 -5.62
N ARG A 15 12.60 4.27 -6.68
CA ARG A 15 12.11 3.30 -7.67
C ARG A 15 11.85 1.91 -7.09
N MET A 16 12.41 1.63 -5.92
CA MET A 16 12.06 0.46 -5.11
C MET A 16 11.12 0.89 -3.99
N CYS A 17 10.03 0.16 -3.82
CA CYS A 17 9.10 0.31 -2.70
C CYS A 17 9.29 -0.82 -1.71
N LEU A 18 9.30 -0.51 -0.41
CA LEU A 18 9.28 -1.52 0.65
C LEU A 18 7.84 -2.00 0.87
N GLY A 19 7.50 -3.17 0.34
CA GLY A 19 6.24 -3.85 0.63
C GLY A 19 6.30 -4.60 1.96
N THR A 20 5.32 -4.40 2.83
CA THR A 20 5.38 -4.85 4.23
C THR A 20 4.43 -6.00 4.58
N TRP A 21 3.80 -6.60 3.59
CA TRP A 21 2.91 -7.73 3.84
C TRP A 21 3.60 -8.91 4.55
N GLY A 22 4.84 -9.25 4.15
CA GLY A 22 5.65 -10.26 4.82
C GLY A 22 6.10 -9.82 6.23
N ILE A 23 6.33 -8.52 6.43
CA ILE A 23 6.72 -7.94 7.72
C ILE A 23 5.56 -8.07 8.72
N GLY A 24 4.30 -7.93 8.31
CA GLY A 24 3.14 -8.13 9.17
C GLY A 24 3.04 -9.53 9.78
N GLY A 25 3.62 -10.54 9.14
CA GLY A 25 3.81 -11.86 9.74
C GLY A 25 2.77 -12.92 9.39
N ALA A 26 1.65 -12.58 8.75
CA ALA A 26 0.64 -13.54 8.36
C ALA A 26 1.23 -14.58 7.38
N GLY A 27 1.36 -15.82 7.83
CA GLY A 27 1.97 -16.92 7.07
C GLY A 27 3.52 -16.91 7.03
N TRP A 28 4.16 -16.11 7.92
CA TRP A 28 5.62 -16.02 8.09
C TRP A 28 5.98 -16.10 9.58
N ASP A 29 5.48 -17.10 10.28
CA ASP A 29 5.46 -17.18 11.74
C ASP A 29 6.82 -17.41 12.41
N SER A 30 7.89 -17.64 11.65
CA SER A 30 9.20 -17.99 12.20
C SER A 30 10.07 -16.81 12.66
N TYR A 31 9.59 -15.56 12.53
CA TYR A 31 10.39 -14.38 12.88
C TYR A 31 9.80 -13.65 14.08
N SER A 32 10.67 -13.19 15.00
CA SER A 32 10.28 -12.33 16.11
C SER A 32 9.87 -10.93 15.62
N ASP A 33 9.13 -10.20 16.44
CA ASP A 33 8.75 -8.81 16.16
C ASP A 33 9.97 -7.92 15.96
N GLU A 34 11.04 -8.12 16.74
CA GLU A 34 12.31 -7.42 16.59
C GLU A 34 12.95 -7.66 15.22
N SER A 35 13.05 -8.93 14.77
CA SER A 35 13.58 -9.25 13.45
C SER A 35 12.77 -8.64 12.31
N ARG A 36 11.46 -8.47 12.50
CA ARG A 36 10.57 -7.83 11.51
C ARG A 36 10.82 -6.33 11.43
N MET A 37 10.96 -5.67 12.59
CA MET A 37 11.30 -4.25 12.67
C MET A 37 12.71 -3.97 12.15
N ASP A 38 13.67 -4.85 12.45
CA ASP A 38 15.06 -4.74 11.99
C ASP A 38 15.21 -4.77 10.46
N ALA A 39 14.23 -5.33 9.73
CA ALA A 39 14.23 -5.29 8.28
C ALA A 39 13.89 -3.91 7.68
N ILE A 40 13.23 -3.04 8.43
CA ILE A 40 12.77 -1.72 7.94
C ILE A 40 13.93 -0.71 7.91
N LYS A 41 14.72 -0.65 8.99
CA LYS A 41 15.82 0.32 9.08
C LYS A 41 16.84 0.20 7.94
N PRO A 42 17.38 -0.99 7.58
CA PRO A 42 18.30 -1.12 6.45
C PRO A 42 17.71 -0.66 5.12
N ALA A 43 16.41 -0.87 4.89
CA ALA A 43 15.75 -0.40 3.69
C ALA A 43 15.78 1.14 3.61
N VAL A 44 15.47 1.82 4.71
CA VAL A 44 15.56 3.29 4.81
C VAL A 44 17.01 3.76 4.66
N ASP A 45 17.97 3.12 5.33
CA ASP A 45 19.40 3.45 5.23
C ASP A 45 19.94 3.29 3.80
N CYS A 46 19.40 2.34 3.02
CA CYS A 46 19.72 2.18 1.59
C CYS A 46 19.04 3.24 0.69
N GLY A 47 18.25 4.15 1.25
CA GLY A 47 17.55 5.21 0.55
C GLY A 47 16.19 4.81 -0.03
N ILE A 48 15.58 3.70 0.42
CA ILE A 48 14.18 3.41 0.12
C ILE A 48 13.34 4.36 0.97
N ASN A 49 12.63 5.26 0.32
CA ASN A 49 11.75 6.22 0.98
C ASN A 49 10.26 5.95 0.74
N PHE A 50 9.90 4.97 -0.08
CA PHE A 50 8.51 4.60 -0.37
C PHE A 50 8.19 3.28 0.33
N ILE A 51 7.21 3.32 1.26
CA ILE A 51 6.83 2.17 2.10
C ILE A 51 5.34 1.91 1.90
N ASP A 52 4.99 0.68 1.47
CA ASP A 52 3.63 0.22 1.26
C ASP A 52 3.20 -0.74 2.37
N THR A 53 2.06 -0.45 2.99
CA THR A 53 1.45 -1.26 4.04
C THR A 53 -0.06 -1.34 3.89
N ALA A 54 -0.75 -1.99 4.85
CA ALA A 54 -2.20 -2.01 4.96
C ALA A 54 -2.65 -2.48 6.36
N PRO A 55 -3.82 -2.03 6.87
CA PRO A 55 -4.44 -2.56 8.09
C PRO A 55 -4.70 -4.06 8.01
N ALA A 56 -5.03 -4.56 6.82
CA ALA A 56 -5.25 -5.99 6.56
C ALA A 56 -3.98 -6.85 6.73
N TYR A 57 -2.79 -6.25 6.82
CA TYR A 57 -1.55 -6.99 7.01
C TYR A 57 -1.36 -7.35 8.48
N ASN A 58 -1.91 -8.53 8.85
CA ASN A 58 -1.94 -9.07 10.20
C ASN A 58 -2.60 -8.12 11.22
N GLY A 59 -3.79 -7.61 10.91
CA GLY A 59 -4.58 -6.77 11.82
C GLY A 59 -3.87 -5.48 12.23
N GLY A 60 -3.17 -4.83 11.30
CA GLY A 60 -2.45 -3.57 11.52
C GLY A 60 -1.05 -3.71 12.12
N ARG A 61 -0.57 -4.94 12.40
CA ARG A 61 0.78 -5.15 12.96
C ARG A 61 1.88 -4.60 12.04
N ALA A 62 1.73 -4.72 10.72
CA ALA A 62 2.69 -4.15 9.77
C ALA A 62 2.79 -2.62 9.93
N GLU A 63 1.66 -1.93 10.06
CA GLU A 63 1.64 -0.49 10.30
C GLU A 63 2.30 -0.12 11.63
N GLN A 64 2.05 -0.89 12.69
CA GLN A 64 2.64 -0.66 14.01
C GLN A 64 4.17 -0.76 13.96
N TYR A 65 4.71 -1.79 13.30
CA TYR A 65 6.17 -1.94 13.15
C TYR A 65 6.79 -0.79 12.35
N ILE A 66 6.15 -0.36 11.27
CA ILE A 66 6.60 0.78 10.48
C ILE A 66 6.56 2.06 11.33
N GLY A 67 5.43 2.31 12.00
CA GLY A 67 5.25 3.48 12.86
C GLY A 67 6.30 3.54 13.97
N GLU A 68 6.60 2.41 14.61
CA GLU A 68 7.63 2.30 15.64
C GLU A 68 9.01 2.67 15.09
N VAL A 69 9.41 2.07 13.97
CA VAL A 69 10.75 2.28 13.40
C VAL A 69 10.89 3.70 12.84
N VAL A 70 9.92 4.17 12.06
CA VAL A 70 9.95 5.52 11.47
C VAL A 70 9.97 6.61 12.54
N HIS A 71 9.18 6.43 13.62
CA HIS A 71 9.18 7.34 14.77
C HIS A 71 10.52 7.32 15.52
N LYS A 72 11.06 6.13 15.81
CA LYS A 72 12.33 5.96 16.49
C LYS A 72 13.51 6.56 15.73
N LEU A 73 13.50 6.45 14.40
CA LEU A 73 14.51 7.05 13.53
C LEU A 73 14.33 8.55 13.31
N GLY A 74 13.15 9.10 13.58
CA GLY A 74 12.85 10.51 13.35
C GLY A 74 12.71 10.89 11.88
N VAL A 75 12.47 9.92 10.96
CA VAL A 75 12.52 10.09 9.50
C VAL A 75 11.14 10.24 8.84
N ARG A 76 10.08 10.53 9.61
CA ARG A 76 8.71 10.62 9.06
C ARG A 76 8.60 11.52 7.81
N LYS A 77 9.31 12.64 7.79
CA LYS A 77 9.31 13.60 6.67
C LYS A 77 10.16 13.18 5.48
N GLU A 78 10.98 12.17 5.66
CA GLU A 78 11.88 11.64 4.63
C GLU A 78 11.29 10.43 3.91
N VAL A 79 10.26 9.78 4.53
CA VAL A 79 9.58 8.62 3.99
C VAL A 79 8.17 8.96 3.51
N ILE A 80 7.74 8.28 2.47
CA ILE A 80 6.40 8.35 1.89
C ILE A 80 5.68 7.08 2.30
N LEU A 81 4.62 7.22 3.10
CA LEU A 81 3.83 6.12 3.63
C LEU A 81 2.56 5.94 2.79
N ALA A 82 2.44 4.78 2.16
CA ALA A 82 1.22 4.33 1.51
C ALA A 82 0.54 3.26 2.38
N THR A 83 -0.71 3.47 2.73
CA THR A 83 -1.54 2.45 3.37
C THR A 83 -2.93 2.41 2.74
N LYS A 84 -3.79 1.50 3.21
CA LYS A 84 -5.02 1.15 2.50
C LYS A 84 -6.21 1.09 3.44
N CYS A 85 -7.43 1.07 2.86
CA CYS A 85 -8.68 0.86 3.58
C CYS A 85 -9.62 -0.08 2.83
N GLY A 86 -10.73 -0.42 3.47
CA GLY A 86 -11.82 -1.15 2.85
C GLY A 86 -11.58 -2.64 2.66
N ASN A 87 -10.64 -3.24 3.42
CA ASN A 87 -10.39 -4.68 3.39
C ASN A 87 -9.95 -5.18 4.75
N GLU A 88 -10.79 -5.94 5.39
CA GLU A 88 -10.57 -6.45 6.75
C GLU A 88 -10.39 -7.98 6.74
N PHE A 89 -9.56 -8.49 7.65
CA PHE A 89 -9.36 -9.93 7.82
C PHE A 89 -10.17 -10.42 9.01
N ILE A 90 -11.29 -11.10 8.73
CA ILE A 90 -12.23 -11.59 9.74
C ILE A 90 -12.38 -13.11 9.60
N ASN A 91 -12.22 -13.85 10.70
CA ASN A 91 -12.41 -15.31 10.74
C ASN A 91 -11.68 -16.07 9.62
N GLY A 92 -10.42 -15.69 9.33
CA GLY A 92 -9.59 -16.34 8.32
C GLY A 92 -9.90 -15.94 6.88
N LYS A 93 -10.77 -14.95 6.65
CA LYS A 93 -11.15 -14.45 5.31
C LYS A 93 -10.99 -12.95 5.20
N TYR A 94 -10.61 -12.50 4.00
CA TYR A 94 -10.67 -11.08 3.66
C TYR A 94 -12.11 -10.69 3.30
N VAL A 95 -12.61 -9.66 3.98
CA VAL A 95 -13.95 -9.10 3.78
C VAL A 95 -13.80 -7.67 3.30
N ARG A 96 -14.46 -7.33 2.20
CA ARG A 96 -14.52 -5.97 1.68
C ARG A 96 -15.50 -5.16 2.51
N CYS A 97 -15.13 -3.92 2.84
CA CYS A 97 -15.94 -3.05 3.68
C CYS A 97 -15.68 -1.58 3.30
N GLY A 98 -16.35 -1.13 2.24
CA GLY A 98 -16.19 0.19 1.64
C GLY A 98 -17.05 1.30 2.25
N SER A 99 -17.80 1.05 3.34
CA SER A 99 -18.69 2.05 3.94
C SER A 99 -17.92 3.25 4.52
N ALA A 100 -18.53 4.43 4.46
CA ALA A 100 -17.93 5.68 4.92
C ALA A 100 -17.44 5.58 6.38
N ASP A 101 -18.27 5.08 7.28
CA ASP A 101 -17.92 4.93 8.70
C ASP A 101 -16.70 4.02 8.91
N LYS A 102 -16.60 2.96 8.12
CA LYS A 102 -15.45 2.03 8.20
C LYS A 102 -14.18 2.70 7.72
N ILE A 103 -14.22 3.36 6.56
CA ILE A 103 -13.08 4.06 5.97
C ILE A 103 -12.54 5.14 6.93
N MET A 104 -13.45 5.94 7.50
CA MET A 104 -13.07 6.97 8.47
C MET A 104 -12.38 6.38 9.70
N ARG A 105 -12.91 5.28 10.26
CA ARG A 105 -12.30 4.60 11.42
C ARG A 105 -10.96 3.97 11.08
N GLU A 106 -10.84 3.28 9.93
CA GLU A 106 -9.58 2.67 9.50
C GLU A 106 -8.48 3.71 9.31
N CYS A 107 -8.81 4.89 8.77
CA CYS A 107 -7.83 5.97 8.66
C CYS A 107 -7.30 6.41 10.03
N GLU A 108 -8.18 6.61 11.01
CA GLU A 108 -7.78 6.97 12.38
C GLU A 108 -6.92 5.88 13.04
N GLU A 109 -7.24 4.62 12.79
CA GLU A 109 -6.46 3.48 13.28
C GLU A 109 -5.08 3.42 12.61
N SER A 110 -5.03 3.61 11.28
CA SER A 110 -3.77 3.67 10.54
C SER A 110 -2.87 4.82 11.01
N LEU A 111 -3.42 6.01 11.23
CA LEU A 111 -2.66 7.15 11.77
C LEU A 111 -2.06 6.84 13.15
N ARG A 112 -2.83 6.20 14.05
CA ARG A 112 -2.33 5.77 15.36
C ARG A 112 -1.24 4.70 15.24
N ASN A 113 -1.45 3.68 14.40
CA ASN A 113 -0.50 2.60 14.19
C ASN A 113 0.81 3.12 13.60
N LEU A 114 0.73 3.99 12.59
CA LEU A 114 1.87 4.61 11.93
C LEU A 114 2.53 5.73 12.73
N LYS A 115 1.94 6.13 13.88
CA LYS A 115 2.43 7.23 14.75
C LYS A 115 2.65 8.53 13.98
N THR A 116 1.67 8.93 13.17
CA THR A 116 1.76 10.11 12.30
C THR A 116 0.41 10.83 12.21
N ASP A 117 0.46 12.11 11.87
CA ASP A 117 -0.72 12.97 11.73
C ASP A 117 -1.30 12.91 10.31
N TYR A 118 -0.56 12.37 9.35
CA TYR A 118 -0.97 12.27 7.96
C TYR A 118 -0.40 11.04 7.26
N ILE A 119 -1.12 10.57 6.24
CA ILE A 119 -0.72 9.49 5.33
C ILE A 119 -0.45 10.12 3.96
N ASP A 120 0.69 9.79 3.34
CA ASP A 120 1.05 10.39 2.05
C ASP A 120 0.17 9.87 0.92
N VAL A 121 -0.07 8.54 0.86
CA VAL A 121 -0.92 7.91 -0.16
C VAL A 121 -1.90 6.96 0.52
N TYR A 122 -3.20 7.20 0.37
CA TYR A 122 -4.24 6.35 0.95
C TYR A 122 -5.08 5.70 -0.14
N LEU A 123 -5.14 4.36 -0.13
CA LEU A 123 -5.75 3.60 -1.21
C LEU A 123 -6.99 2.85 -0.75
N VAL A 124 -8.03 2.82 -1.58
CA VAL A 124 -9.05 1.78 -1.47
C VAL A 124 -8.42 0.46 -1.90
N HIS A 125 -8.31 -0.50 -0.98
CA HIS A 125 -7.59 -1.77 -1.20
C HIS A 125 -8.27 -2.65 -2.23
N TRP A 126 -9.59 -2.72 -2.17
CA TRP A 126 -10.47 -3.41 -3.10
C TRP A 126 -11.80 -2.69 -3.21
N PRO A 127 -12.42 -2.62 -4.39
CA PRO A 127 -13.78 -2.09 -4.50
C PRO A 127 -14.75 -3.03 -3.77
N ASP A 128 -15.69 -2.45 -3.02
CA ASP A 128 -16.76 -3.21 -2.37
C ASP A 128 -18.02 -3.17 -3.26
N PRO A 129 -18.48 -4.32 -3.79
CA PRO A 129 -19.65 -4.35 -4.65
C PRO A 129 -20.97 -4.08 -3.92
N ASN A 130 -20.97 -4.08 -2.58
CA ASN A 130 -22.16 -3.90 -1.75
C ASN A 130 -22.33 -2.44 -1.27
N VAL A 131 -21.35 -1.57 -1.52
CA VAL A 131 -21.35 -0.16 -1.13
C VAL A 131 -21.25 0.70 -2.39
N PRO A 132 -22.10 1.74 -2.53
CA PRO A 132 -21.99 2.66 -3.65
C PRO A 132 -20.60 3.29 -3.73
N MET A 133 -20.04 3.39 -4.94
CA MET A 133 -18.72 4.00 -5.16
C MET A 133 -18.68 5.44 -4.64
N GLU A 134 -19.77 6.18 -4.79
CA GLU A 134 -19.94 7.54 -4.27
C GLU A 134 -19.66 7.62 -2.77
N GLU A 135 -20.27 6.75 -1.97
CA GLU A 135 -20.10 6.73 -0.51
C GLU A 135 -18.64 6.52 -0.12
N THR A 136 -17.99 5.53 -0.75
CA THR A 136 -16.57 5.21 -0.53
C THR A 136 -15.67 6.39 -0.89
N MET A 137 -15.87 6.98 -2.05
CA MET A 137 -14.98 8.04 -2.55
C MET A 137 -15.22 9.38 -1.85
N ASP A 138 -16.44 9.67 -1.42
CA ASP A 138 -16.77 10.87 -0.63
C ASP A 138 -16.13 10.80 0.77
N ALA A 139 -16.12 9.63 1.39
CA ALA A 139 -15.41 9.43 2.67
C ALA A 139 -13.90 9.70 2.51
N ILE A 140 -13.28 9.15 1.48
CA ILE A 140 -11.86 9.36 1.18
C ILE A 140 -11.56 10.84 0.89
N ASN A 141 -12.39 11.49 0.07
CA ASN A 141 -12.24 12.91 -0.24
C ASN A 141 -12.40 13.80 1.01
N THR A 142 -13.26 13.39 1.95
CA THR A 142 -13.41 14.06 3.24
C THR A 142 -12.13 13.96 4.07
N LEU A 143 -11.48 12.80 4.13
CA LEU A 143 -10.19 12.62 4.80
C LEU A 143 -9.10 13.50 4.18
N LYS A 144 -9.09 13.63 2.85
CA LYS A 144 -8.16 14.53 2.15
C LYS A 144 -8.41 15.99 2.52
N LYS A 145 -9.67 16.44 2.54
CA LYS A 145 -10.04 17.82 2.97
C LYS A 145 -9.66 18.09 4.42
N GLN A 146 -9.65 17.08 5.28
CA GLN A 146 -9.20 17.18 6.67
C GLN A 146 -7.67 17.18 6.82
N GLY A 147 -6.92 16.97 5.73
CA GLY A 147 -5.46 16.87 5.75
C GLY A 147 -4.91 15.58 6.36
N LYS A 148 -5.76 14.58 6.63
CA LYS A 148 -5.35 13.28 7.17
C LYS A 148 -4.68 12.39 6.12
N ILE A 149 -5.03 12.60 4.86
CA ILE A 149 -4.38 11.96 3.72
C ILE A 149 -4.02 13.02 2.69
N LEU A 150 -2.91 12.86 1.99
CA LEU A 150 -2.43 13.84 1.00
C LEU A 150 -2.85 13.46 -0.41
N HIS A 151 -2.74 12.19 -0.78
CA HIS A 151 -3.05 11.68 -2.11
C HIS A 151 -4.01 10.49 -2.04
N ILE A 152 -4.96 10.47 -2.98
CA ILE A 152 -5.99 9.43 -3.09
C ILE A 152 -5.54 8.40 -4.12
N GLY A 153 -5.62 7.13 -3.74
CA GLY A 153 -5.33 6.01 -4.64
C GLY A 153 -6.38 4.91 -4.60
N VAL A 154 -6.27 4.00 -5.56
CA VAL A 154 -7.06 2.76 -5.60
C VAL A 154 -6.18 1.58 -5.94
N SER A 155 -6.58 0.38 -5.48
CA SER A 155 -5.90 -0.87 -5.77
C SER A 155 -6.91 -1.91 -6.23
N ASN A 156 -6.52 -2.75 -7.18
CA ASN A 156 -7.38 -3.82 -7.71
C ASN A 156 -8.69 -3.35 -8.37
N PHE A 157 -8.75 -2.13 -8.82
CA PHE A 157 -9.87 -1.58 -9.59
C PHE A 157 -9.73 -1.94 -11.06
N THR A 158 -10.85 -2.21 -11.73
CA THR A 158 -10.91 -2.24 -13.20
C THR A 158 -10.88 -0.82 -13.75
N LYS A 159 -10.70 -0.69 -15.07
CA LYS A 159 -10.76 0.60 -15.75
C LYS A 159 -12.11 1.29 -15.52
N GLU A 160 -13.21 0.55 -15.69
CA GLU A 160 -14.56 1.05 -15.51
C GLU A 160 -14.81 1.53 -14.06
N GLN A 161 -14.29 0.80 -13.08
CA GLN A 161 -14.36 1.19 -11.67
C GLN A 161 -13.52 2.44 -11.36
N MET A 162 -12.36 2.61 -12.01
CA MET A 162 -11.58 3.84 -11.87
C MET A 162 -12.30 5.03 -12.50
N GLU A 163 -12.84 4.87 -13.72
CA GLU A 163 -13.63 5.91 -14.40
C GLU A 163 -14.87 6.30 -13.58
N GLU A 164 -15.47 5.35 -12.88
CA GLU A 164 -16.55 5.64 -11.95
C GLU A 164 -16.09 6.40 -10.72
N ALA A 165 -15.02 5.96 -10.06
CA ALA A 165 -14.44 6.62 -8.89
C ALA A 165 -13.99 8.06 -9.20
N GLU A 166 -13.45 8.31 -10.40
CA GLU A 166 -13.02 9.63 -10.83
C GLU A 166 -14.17 10.66 -11.01
N LYS A 167 -15.43 10.21 -11.04
CA LYS A 167 -16.59 11.13 -11.01
C LYS A 167 -16.73 11.85 -9.67
N TYR A 168 -16.23 11.27 -8.59
CA TYR A 168 -16.40 11.77 -7.21
C TYR A 168 -15.15 12.43 -6.67
N CYS A 169 -13.95 11.94 -7.01
CA CYS A 169 -12.70 12.59 -6.66
C CYS A 169 -11.58 12.17 -7.62
N ALA A 170 -10.53 13.02 -7.70
CA ALA A 170 -9.37 12.71 -8.51
C ALA A 170 -8.58 11.52 -7.91
N ILE A 171 -8.33 10.50 -8.73
CA ILE A 171 -7.42 9.40 -8.39
C ILE A 171 -6.01 9.78 -8.80
N GLU A 172 -5.08 9.75 -7.85
CA GLU A 172 -3.69 10.20 -8.05
C GLU A 172 -2.69 9.04 -8.03
N ALA A 173 -3.10 7.90 -7.45
CA ALA A 173 -2.28 6.69 -7.34
C ALA A 173 -3.06 5.44 -7.72
N TYR A 174 -2.39 4.50 -8.38
CA TYR A 174 -2.96 3.21 -8.74
C TYR A 174 -2.01 2.06 -8.41
N GLN A 175 -2.54 1.03 -7.73
CA GLN A 175 -1.78 -0.17 -7.40
C GLN A 175 -2.43 -1.42 -8.01
N PRO A 176 -2.10 -1.78 -9.27
CA PRO A 176 -2.59 -2.99 -9.90
C PRO A 176 -1.87 -4.25 -9.42
N GLN A 177 -2.48 -5.40 -9.66
CA GLN A 177 -1.76 -6.68 -9.64
C GLN A 177 -0.99 -6.82 -10.95
N TYR A 178 0.34 -6.79 -10.87
CA TYR A 178 1.20 -6.99 -12.02
C TYR A 178 2.35 -7.95 -11.68
N SER A 179 2.68 -8.84 -12.58
CA SER A 179 3.84 -9.71 -12.46
C SER A 179 4.33 -10.14 -13.85
N MET A 180 5.48 -10.79 -13.92
CA MET A 180 5.98 -11.35 -15.17
C MET A 180 5.01 -12.37 -15.81
N VAL A 181 4.14 -12.98 -15.02
CA VAL A 181 3.20 -14.05 -15.44
C VAL A 181 1.74 -13.56 -15.53
N ASP A 182 1.35 -12.58 -14.71
CA ASP A 182 0.02 -11.99 -14.73
C ASP A 182 0.12 -10.53 -15.18
N ARG A 183 -0.25 -10.30 -16.44
CA ARG A 183 -0.20 -9.00 -17.10
C ARG A 183 -1.57 -8.44 -17.46
N LYS A 184 -2.64 -9.03 -16.94
CA LYS A 184 -4.01 -8.60 -17.24
C LYS A 184 -4.28 -7.14 -16.95
N TRP A 185 -3.57 -6.60 -15.94
CA TRP A 185 -3.69 -5.24 -15.47
C TRP A 185 -2.55 -4.33 -15.97
N ALA A 186 -1.66 -4.87 -16.81
CA ALA A 186 -0.59 -4.11 -17.44
C ALA A 186 -1.10 -3.14 -18.50
N ASP A 187 -2.37 -3.30 -18.90
CA ASP A 187 -3.01 -2.38 -19.81
C ASP A 187 -3.31 -1.06 -19.10
N PRO A 188 -3.04 0.02 -19.70
CA PRO A 188 -2.44 1.24 -19.16
C PRO A 188 -3.43 2.20 -18.54
N VAL A 189 -4.32 1.77 -17.66
CA VAL A 189 -5.23 2.71 -17.00
C VAL A 189 -4.42 3.76 -16.21
N GLY A 190 -3.38 3.35 -15.52
CA GLY A 190 -2.51 4.27 -14.79
C GLY A 190 -1.55 5.05 -15.69
N LEU A 191 -1.09 4.45 -16.80
CA LEU A 191 -0.16 5.11 -17.74
C LEU A 191 -0.83 6.16 -18.61
N CYS A 192 -2.11 5.97 -18.99
CA CYS A 192 -2.85 6.91 -19.82
C CYS A 192 -3.32 8.16 -19.07
N SER A 193 -3.57 8.07 -17.77
CA SER A 193 -4.05 9.21 -16.97
C SER A 193 -2.93 10.01 -16.30
N GLY A 194 -1.67 9.55 -16.39
CA GLY A 194 -0.54 10.21 -15.73
C GLY A 194 -0.56 10.09 -14.21
N ASN A 195 -1.30 9.13 -13.68
CA ASN A 195 -1.34 8.82 -12.25
C ASN A 195 -0.07 8.08 -11.82
N GLY A 196 0.35 8.26 -10.58
CA GLY A 196 1.43 7.47 -10.00
C GLY A 196 1.01 6.01 -9.91
N SER A 197 1.76 5.11 -10.53
CA SER A 197 1.49 3.67 -10.43
C SER A 197 2.69 2.95 -9.80
N TYR A 198 2.40 2.01 -8.94
CA TYR A 198 3.39 1.07 -8.41
C TYR A 198 2.77 -0.32 -8.34
N ASP A 199 3.56 -1.32 -8.68
CA ASP A 199 3.06 -2.67 -8.81
C ASP A 199 3.08 -3.40 -7.48
N LEU A 200 1.99 -4.09 -7.20
CA LEU A 200 2.02 -5.19 -6.24
C LEU A 200 2.76 -6.35 -6.89
N TRP A 201 3.99 -6.59 -6.49
CA TRP A 201 4.71 -7.77 -6.90
C TRP A 201 4.06 -9.01 -6.28
N ASN A 202 3.01 -9.49 -6.96
CA ASN A 202 2.33 -10.72 -6.61
C ASN A 202 2.99 -11.88 -7.34
N THR A 203 4.10 -12.37 -6.79
CA THR A 203 4.50 -13.72 -7.13
C THR A 203 3.37 -14.64 -6.69
N ARG A 204 2.64 -15.23 -7.63
CA ARG A 204 1.77 -16.38 -7.32
C ARG A 204 2.61 -17.40 -6.59
N ARG A 205 2.46 -17.43 -5.25
CA ARG A 205 3.36 -18.00 -4.24
C ARG A 205 3.80 -19.46 -4.47
N ARG A 206 3.14 -20.22 -5.35
CA ARG A 206 3.42 -21.66 -5.45
C ARG A 206 4.38 -22.08 -6.57
N HIS A 207 4.59 -21.28 -7.60
CA HIS A 207 5.42 -21.69 -8.74
C HIS A 207 6.82 -21.06 -8.76
N PHE A 208 7.00 -19.87 -8.23
CA PHE A 208 8.28 -19.18 -8.26
C PHE A 208 9.22 -19.61 -7.12
N ASN A 209 8.70 -19.89 -5.94
CA ASN A 209 9.52 -20.35 -4.80
C ASN A 209 10.26 -21.67 -5.06
N ARG A 210 9.74 -22.57 -5.90
CA ARG A 210 10.46 -23.80 -6.26
C ARG A 210 11.65 -23.59 -7.21
N LYS A 211 11.67 -22.50 -7.99
CA LYS A 211 12.78 -22.17 -8.89
C LYS A 211 13.84 -21.30 -8.21
N ILE A 212 13.46 -20.38 -7.33
CA ILE A 212 14.43 -19.52 -6.63
C ILE A 212 15.25 -20.29 -5.58
N GLN A 213 14.68 -21.30 -4.93
CA GLN A 213 15.46 -22.17 -4.04
C GLN A 213 16.57 -22.98 -4.74
N ARG A 214 16.54 -23.10 -6.08
CA ARG A 214 17.60 -23.74 -6.86
C ARG A 214 18.65 -22.80 -7.45
N THR A 215 18.48 -21.48 -7.27
CA THR A 215 19.40 -20.45 -7.79
C THR A 215 19.92 -19.53 -6.68
N GLN A 216 20.01 -20.01 -5.43
CA GLN A 216 20.77 -19.30 -4.38
C GLN A 216 22.27 -19.43 -4.65
N GLY A 217 22.73 -18.70 -5.61
CA GLY A 217 24.12 -18.52 -5.92
C GLY A 217 24.23 -17.54 -7.07
N ILE A 218 24.24 -16.29 -6.77
CA ILE A 218 24.52 -15.12 -7.64
C ILE A 218 23.44 -14.07 -7.38
N TRP A 219 23.80 -13.13 -6.53
CA TRP A 219 23.54 -11.70 -6.60
C TRP A 219 24.03 -11.06 -5.31
N CYS A 220 25.36 -10.95 -5.20
CA CYS A 220 26.05 -9.89 -4.48
C CYS A 220 27.15 -9.41 -5.43
N GLY A 221 26.95 -8.24 -6.00
CA GLY A 221 27.89 -7.52 -6.84
C GLY A 221 27.37 -6.12 -7.04
#